data_6df29ff2a097cffd45fb5c4ab25ca094
#
_entry.id   6df29ff2a097cffd45fb5c4ab25ca094
#
_cell.length_a   1.000
_cell.length_b   1.000
_cell.length_c   1.000
_cell.angle_alpha   90.00
_cell.angle_beta   90.00
_cell.angle_gamma   90.00
#
_symmetry.space_group_name_H-M   'P 1'
#
loop_
_entity.id
_entity.type
_entity.pdbx_description
1 polymer ?
#
loop_
_entity_poly.entity_id
_entity_poly.type
_entity_poly.pdbx_seq_one_letter_code
_entity_poly.pdbx_strand_id
1 'polypeptide(L)'
;MKVHWPKVDDEVEEMITKRIIPCLDVRDGRVVKGVNFEGLRDVSSPVELGKYYSDAGADELVFYDITASFEGRKLFTDILTEVARQIFIPLTVGGGINTVDDFDRVLKCGADKVSVNSGAIRNPDLINAAAEKYGNQCVVLSVDAKRVDGSYHVFLNGGRIDTGMDALEWIRDGVKRGAGEVVLNSIDTDGVKQGFDLEMLAAVNQLVKVPVIASGGAGSIEDFVTLFHEIPDISAGLAASIFHFGEVKIGDLKARLQAEGIPVRR
;
A
#
# COMPACT_ATOMS: atom_id res chain seq x y z
N MET A 1 -8.47 46.23 18.89
CA MET A 1 -7.17 45.92 18.28
C MET A 1 -7.42 44.84 17.21
N LYS A 2 -7.40 45.23 15.92
CA LYS A 2 -7.60 44.25 14.83
C LYS A 2 -6.27 43.54 14.59
N VAL A 3 -6.22 42.25 14.83
CA VAL A 3 -5.07 41.43 14.49
C VAL A 3 -5.00 41.33 12.98
N HIS A 4 -3.94 41.88 12.40
CA HIS A 4 -3.68 41.82 10.96
C HIS A 4 -2.85 40.55 10.69
N TRP A 5 -3.48 39.53 10.15
CA TRP A 5 -2.77 38.34 9.67
C TRP A 5 -2.10 38.72 8.35
N PRO A 6 -0.80 38.41 8.15
CA PRO A 6 -0.17 38.60 6.84
C PRO A 6 -0.94 37.77 5.80
N LYS A 7 -1.18 38.37 4.64
CA LYS A 7 -1.67 37.63 3.47
C LYS A 7 -0.58 36.58 3.17
N VAL A 8 -0.95 35.30 3.18
CA VAL A 8 -0.13 34.24 2.62
C VAL A 8 -0.11 34.52 1.11
N ASP A 9 1.07 34.70 0.55
CA ASP A 9 1.24 34.85 -0.89
C ASP A 9 0.72 33.57 -1.56
N ASP A 10 -0.17 33.74 -2.56
CA ASP A 10 -0.98 32.71 -3.21
C ASP A 10 -0.18 31.74 -4.14
N GLU A 11 1.11 31.51 -3.91
CA GLU A 11 1.97 30.64 -4.73
C GLU A 11 2.82 29.64 -3.92
N VAL A 12 2.31 29.14 -2.80
CA VAL A 12 2.83 27.89 -2.29
C VAL A 12 2.01 26.78 -2.97
N GLU A 13 2.47 26.31 -4.14
CA GLU A 13 2.05 24.99 -4.60
C GLU A 13 2.27 24.04 -3.41
N GLU A 14 1.19 23.55 -2.81
CA GLU A 14 1.25 22.51 -1.80
C GLU A 14 1.83 21.26 -2.48
N MET A 15 3.14 21.17 -2.51
CA MET A 15 3.82 19.97 -3.02
C MET A 15 3.57 18.82 -2.04
N ILE A 16 2.61 17.98 -2.39
CA ILE A 16 2.33 16.75 -1.64
C ILE A 16 3.57 15.87 -1.71
N THR A 17 4.16 15.55 -0.55
CA THR A 17 5.35 14.70 -0.47
C THR A 17 5.03 13.27 -0.86
N LYS A 18 5.94 12.64 -1.60
CA LYS A 18 5.88 11.22 -1.95
C LYS A 18 6.19 10.37 -0.74
N ARG A 19 5.41 9.31 -0.55
CA ARG A 19 5.59 8.37 0.56
C ARG A 19 6.41 7.15 0.13
N ILE A 20 7.35 6.75 0.97
CA ILE A 20 8.11 5.50 0.84
C ILE A 20 7.59 4.52 1.88
N ILE A 21 7.01 3.42 1.40
CA ILE A 21 6.21 2.50 2.20
C ILE A 21 6.82 1.10 2.18
N PRO A 22 7.47 0.64 3.26
CA PRO A 22 7.79 -0.78 3.43
C PRO A 22 6.51 -1.62 3.64
N CYS A 23 6.49 -2.83 3.04
CA CYS A 23 5.42 -3.81 3.24
C CYS A 23 5.94 -5.03 4.00
N LEU A 24 5.26 -5.40 5.07
CA LEU A 24 5.49 -6.64 5.82
C LEU A 24 4.50 -7.71 5.36
N ASP A 25 4.96 -8.65 4.54
CA ASP A 25 4.20 -9.85 4.20
C ASP A 25 4.35 -10.86 5.33
N VAL A 26 3.29 -11.09 6.11
CA VAL A 26 3.32 -11.92 7.31
C VAL A 26 2.61 -13.26 7.07
N ARG A 27 3.29 -14.33 7.45
CA ARG A 27 2.78 -15.71 7.48
C ARG A 27 3.20 -16.35 8.78
N ASP A 28 2.28 -17.04 9.45
CA ASP A 28 2.55 -17.75 10.72
C ASP A 28 3.27 -16.88 11.77
N GLY A 29 2.91 -15.57 11.80
CA GLY A 29 3.50 -14.61 12.72
C GLY A 29 4.92 -14.15 12.39
N ARG A 30 5.46 -14.52 11.23
CA ARG A 30 6.79 -14.13 10.75
C ARG A 30 6.70 -13.35 9.46
N VAL A 31 7.61 -12.37 9.27
CA VAL A 31 7.76 -11.73 7.97
C VAL A 31 8.44 -12.69 7.01
N VAL A 32 7.83 -12.87 5.85
CA VAL A 32 8.32 -13.74 4.79
C VAL A 32 8.40 -12.98 3.48
N LYS A 33 9.24 -13.44 2.55
CA LYS A 33 9.27 -12.94 1.18
C LYS A 33 9.59 -14.04 0.20
N GLY A 34 8.88 -14.02 -0.94
CA GLY A 34 9.11 -14.89 -2.09
C GLY A 34 9.06 -14.10 -3.39
N VAL A 35 9.11 -14.80 -4.51
CA VAL A 35 8.90 -14.25 -5.86
C VAL A 35 7.55 -14.77 -6.36
N ASN A 36 6.71 -13.88 -6.88
CA ASN A 36 5.35 -14.22 -7.36
C ASN A 36 4.53 -15.03 -6.32
N PHE A 37 4.68 -14.70 -5.03
CA PHE A 37 4.05 -15.40 -3.89
C PHE A 37 4.49 -16.86 -3.69
N GLU A 38 5.58 -17.29 -4.34
CA GLU A 38 6.17 -18.63 -4.20
C GLU A 38 7.54 -18.58 -3.53
N GLY A 39 8.01 -19.74 -3.02
CA GLY A 39 9.36 -19.88 -2.45
C GLY A 39 9.62 -19.00 -1.21
N LEU A 40 8.60 -18.81 -0.34
CA LEU A 40 8.66 -17.93 0.82
C LEU A 40 9.83 -18.29 1.76
N ARG A 41 10.63 -17.28 2.10
CA ARG A 41 11.72 -17.35 3.09
C ARG A 41 11.37 -16.50 4.29
N ASP A 42 11.69 -16.99 5.49
CA ASP A 42 11.63 -16.24 6.74
C ASP A 42 12.65 -15.08 6.72
N VAL A 43 12.21 -13.89 7.07
CA VAL A 43 13.05 -12.69 7.10
C VAL A 43 13.34 -12.29 8.55
N SER A 44 12.29 -11.97 9.34
CA SER A 44 12.42 -11.46 10.70
C SER A 44 11.09 -11.43 11.45
N SER A 45 11.14 -10.95 12.71
CA SER A 45 9.95 -10.57 13.49
C SER A 45 9.27 -9.33 12.87
N PRO A 46 7.93 -9.31 12.69
CA PRO A 46 7.21 -8.13 12.24
C PRO A 46 7.41 -6.91 13.16
N VAL A 47 7.54 -7.15 14.47
CA VAL A 47 7.73 -6.09 15.48
C VAL A 47 9.08 -5.41 15.32
N GLU A 48 10.17 -6.21 15.17
CA GLU A 48 11.52 -5.68 14.99
C GLU A 48 11.67 -4.93 13.66
N LEU A 49 11.14 -5.48 12.57
CA LEU A 49 11.17 -4.83 11.26
C LEU A 49 10.30 -3.57 11.22
N GLY A 50 9.11 -3.60 11.82
CA GLY A 50 8.25 -2.42 11.90
C GLY A 50 8.95 -1.27 12.62
N LYS A 51 9.56 -1.56 13.79
CA LYS A 51 10.35 -0.57 14.52
C LYS A 51 11.53 -0.06 13.69
N TYR A 52 12.28 -0.96 13.05
CA TYR A 52 13.42 -0.59 12.21
C TYR A 52 13.01 0.39 11.09
N TYR A 53 11.90 0.12 10.39
CA TYR A 53 11.44 1.01 9.31
C TYR A 53 10.91 2.35 9.82
N SER A 54 10.22 2.35 10.96
CA SER A 54 9.79 3.59 11.60
C SER A 54 11.01 4.46 11.97
N ASP A 55 12.04 3.87 12.56
CA ASP A 55 13.28 4.56 12.93
C ASP A 55 14.12 4.98 11.70
N ALA A 56 14.03 4.21 10.59
CA ALA A 56 14.73 4.50 9.34
C ALA A 56 14.06 5.60 8.49
N GLY A 57 12.94 6.15 8.93
CA GLY A 57 12.25 7.26 8.27
C GLY A 57 11.29 6.83 7.16
N ALA A 58 10.70 5.63 7.22
CA ALA A 58 9.56 5.28 6.39
C ALA A 58 8.39 6.25 6.65
N ASP A 59 7.57 6.50 5.63
CA ASP A 59 6.43 7.43 5.74
C ASP A 59 5.15 6.75 6.22
N GLU A 60 5.05 5.44 6.01
CA GLU A 60 3.94 4.57 6.38
C GLU A 60 4.45 3.13 6.43
N LEU A 61 3.78 2.24 7.14
CA LEU A 61 4.04 0.81 7.16
C LEU A 61 2.80 0.05 6.71
N VAL A 62 2.97 -0.93 5.84
CA VAL A 62 1.91 -1.87 5.45
C VAL A 62 2.19 -3.23 6.08
N PHE A 63 1.17 -3.82 6.68
CA PHE A 63 1.18 -5.16 7.26
C PHE A 63 0.12 -6.01 6.57
N TYR A 64 0.54 -7.01 5.81
CA TYR A 64 -0.35 -7.97 5.16
C TYR A 64 -0.19 -9.37 5.75
N ASP A 65 -1.27 -9.93 6.30
CA ASP A 65 -1.37 -11.36 6.56
C ASP A 65 -1.73 -12.08 5.25
N ILE A 66 -0.69 -12.58 4.57
CA ILE A 66 -0.82 -13.08 3.19
C ILE A 66 -1.53 -14.43 3.07
N THR A 67 -1.79 -15.12 4.18
CA THR A 67 -2.46 -16.44 4.20
C THR A 67 -3.85 -16.39 4.82
N ALA A 68 -4.20 -15.36 5.59
CA ALA A 68 -5.47 -15.28 6.32
C ALA A 68 -6.69 -15.46 5.43
N SER A 69 -6.72 -14.81 4.25
CA SER A 69 -7.83 -14.93 3.29
C SER A 69 -7.95 -16.32 2.67
N PHE A 70 -6.83 -16.97 2.40
CA PHE A 70 -6.78 -18.29 1.81
C PHE A 70 -7.12 -19.38 2.85
N GLU A 71 -6.63 -19.24 4.07
CA GLU A 71 -6.85 -20.17 5.18
C GLU A 71 -8.20 -19.97 5.88
N GLY A 72 -8.92 -18.88 5.56
CA GLY A 72 -10.20 -18.55 6.19
C GLY A 72 -10.08 -18.24 7.69
N ARG A 73 -8.90 -17.86 8.17
CA ARG A 73 -8.63 -17.52 9.58
C ARG A 73 -8.63 -16.01 9.82
N LYS A 74 -8.70 -15.65 11.11
CA LYS A 74 -8.55 -14.26 11.53
C LYS A 74 -7.09 -13.84 11.52
N LEU A 75 -6.85 -12.56 11.27
CA LEU A 75 -5.55 -11.91 11.32
C LEU A 75 -4.90 -12.02 12.73
N PHE A 76 -3.57 -12.02 12.81
CA PHE A 76 -2.79 -12.07 14.05
C PHE A 76 -2.87 -10.76 14.83
N THR A 77 -3.92 -10.57 15.63
CA THR A 77 -4.20 -9.33 16.36
C THR A 77 -3.17 -9.00 17.43
N ASP A 78 -2.61 -10.02 18.10
CA ASP A 78 -1.61 -9.81 19.16
C ASP A 78 -0.32 -9.23 18.58
N ILE A 79 0.17 -9.82 17.47
CA ILE A 79 1.36 -9.35 16.77
C ILE A 79 1.12 -7.94 16.21
N LEU A 80 -0.06 -7.70 15.64
CA LEU A 80 -0.44 -6.38 15.13
C LEU A 80 -0.40 -5.31 16.23
N THR A 81 -0.93 -5.62 17.41
CA THR A 81 -0.93 -4.72 18.56
C THR A 81 0.50 -4.41 19.02
N GLU A 82 1.39 -5.39 19.01
CA GLU A 82 2.81 -5.19 19.35
C GLU A 82 3.52 -4.32 18.31
N VAL A 83 3.27 -4.53 17.01
CA VAL A 83 3.81 -3.67 15.93
C VAL A 83 3.33 -2.24 16.13
N ALA A 84 2.03 -2.02 16.30
CA ALA A 84 1.44 -0.69 16.46
C ALA A 84 2.02 0.08 17.67
N ARG A 85 2.41 -0.61 18.73
CA ARG A 85 3.05 0.02 19.90
C ARG A 85 4.48 0.48 19.68
N GLN A 86 5.17 -0.06 18.68
CA GLN A 86 6.59 0.20 18.44
C GLN A 86 6.86 1.20 17.33
N ILE A 87 5.84 1.57 16.54
CA ILE A 87 5.99 2.47 15.39
C ILE A 87 5.32 3.82 15.67
N PHE A 88 5.82 4.88 15.01
CA PHE A 88 5.30 6.25 15.11
C PHE A 88 4.93 6.82 13.72
N ILE A 89 4.68 5.93 12.77
CA ILE A 89 4.23 6.22 11.41
C ILE A 89 2.88 5.53 11.17
N PRO A 90 2.05 6.02 10.23
CA PRO A 90 0.77 5.39 9.91
C PRO A 90 0.92 3.90 9.58
N LEU A 91 -0.03 3.10 10.06
CA LEU A 91 -0.08 1.65 9.86
C LEU A 91 -1.31 1.26 9.06
N THR A 92 -1.08 0.73 7.86
CA THR A 92 -2.12 0.11 7.04
C THR A 92 -2.08 -1.41 7.20
N VAL A 93 -3.21 -2.03 7.46
CA VAL A 93 -3.31 -3.48 7.74
C VAL A 93 -4.30 -4.14 6.81
N GLY A 94 -3.91 -5.28 6.25
CA GLY A 94 -4.76 -6.10 5.39
C GLY A 94 -4.52 -7.61 5.58
N GLY A 95 -5.30 -8.38 4.85
CA GLY A 95 -5.33 -9.84 4.92
C GLY A 95 -6.48 -10.35 5.79
N GLY A 96 -7.33 -11.22 5.23
CA GLY A 96 -8.44 -11.83 5.94
C GLY A 96 -9.58 -10.87 6.35
N ILE A 97 -9.65 -9.68 5.77
CA ILE A 97 -10.70 -8.67 6.03
C ILE A 97 -11.91 -8.96 5.15
N ASN A 98 -13.02 -9.37 5.75
CA ASN A 98 -14.24 -9.75 5.03
C ASN A 98 -15.51 -9.08 5.56
N THR A 99 -15.46 -8.47 6.75
CA THR A 99 -16.61 -7.86 7.44
C THR A 99 -16.24 -6.52 8.05
N VAL A 100 -17.24 -5.70 8.36
CA VAL A 100 -17.06 -4.44 9.11
C VAL A 100 -16.50 -4.70 10.52
N ASP A 101 -16.83 -5.85 11.12
CA ASP A 101 -16.28 -6.25 12.42
C ASP A 101 -14.77 -6.55 12.33
N ASP A 102 -14.26 -7.00 11.16
CA ASP A 102 -12.83 -7.15 10.92
C ASP A 102 -12.15 -5.78 10.91
N PHE A 103 -12.76 -4.76 10.29
CA PHE A 103 -12.27 -3.37 10.36
C PHE A 103 -12.17 -2.90 11.82
N ASP A 104 -13.26 -3.06 12.59
CA ASP A 104 -13.31 -2.64 14.00
C ASP A 104 -12.19 -3.28 14.82
N ARG A 105 -11.99 -4.58 14.63
CA ARG A 105 -10.93 -5.33 15.32
C ARG A 105 -9.54 -4.82 14.97
N VAL A 106 -9.26 -4.58 13.70
CA VAL A 106 -7.93 -4.13 13.22
C VAL A 106 -7.63 -2.70 13.67
N LEU A 107 -8.60 -1.79 13.55
CA LEU A 107 -8.46 -0.41 14.02
C LEU A 107 -8.25 -0.34 15.54
N LYS A 108 -8.94 -1.19 16.32
CA LYS A 108 -8.71 -1.29 17.78
C LYS A 108 -7.35 -1.85 18.18
N CYS A 109 -6.69 -2.59 17.30
CA CYS A 109 -5.31 -3.03 17.50
C CYS A 109 -4.27 -1.95 17.21
N GLY A 110 -4.68 -0.79 16.69
CA GLY A 110 -3.80 0.36 16.44
C GLY A 110 -3.49 0.62 14.98
N ALA A 111 -4.20 -0.01 14.03
CA ALA A 111 -4.10 0.37 12.63
C ALA A 111 -4.78 1.74 12.37
N ASP A 112 -4.22 2.54 11.47
CA ASP A 112 -4.79 3.80 10.99
C ASP A 112 -5.71 3.57 9.78
N LYS A 113 -5.37 2.59 8.95
CA LYS A 113 -6.10 2.23 7.73
C LYS A 113 -6.24 0.71 7.61
N VAL A 114 -7.30 0.29 6.93
CA VAL A 114 -7.58 -1.13 6.67
C VAL A 114 -7.66 -1.37 5.17
N SER A 115 -6.82 -2.30 4.71
CA SER A 115 -6.72 -2.67 3.30
C SER A 115 -7.59 -3.89 3.00
N VAL A 116 -8.47 -3.75 2.01
CA VAL A 116 -9.36 -4.81 1.53
C VAL A 116 -9.09 -5.16 0.08
N ASN A 117 -9.09 -6.45 -0.23
CA ASN A 117 -8.97 -7.00 -1.58
C ASN A 117 -10.07 -8.07 -1.78
N SER A 118 -9.76 -9.34 -1.57
CA SER A 118 -10.68 -10.47 -1.83
C SER A 118 -12.02 -10.36 -1.10
N GLY A 119 -12.03 -9.78 0.11
CA GLY A 119 -13.28 -9.52 0.84
C GLY A 119 -14.20 -8.53 0.12
N ALA A 120 -13.62 -7.46 -0.43
CA ALA A 120 -14.36 -6.47 -1.21
C ALA A 120 -14.82 -7.02 -2.56
N ILE A 121 -14.01 -7.84 -3.23
CA ILE A 121 -14.40 -8.50 -4.49
C ILE A 121 -15.61 -9.41 -4.28
N ARG A 122 -15.65 -10.17 -3.17
CA ARG A 122 -16.79 -11.05 -2.84
C ARG A 122 -18.02 -10.28 -2.36
N ASN A 123 -17.83 -9.16 -1.69
CA ASN A 123 -18.89 -8.31 -1.18
C ASN A 123 -18.48 -6.83 -1.31
N PRO A 124 -18.77 -6.17 -2.45
CA PRO A 124 -18.42 -4.76 -2.66
C PRO A 124 -19.05 -3.79 -1.67
N ASP A 125 -20.19 -4.14 -1.06
CA ASP A 125 -20.87 -3.31 -0.06
C ASP A 125 -20.06 -3.19 1.25
N LEU A 126 -19.04 -4.04 1.45
CA LEU A 126 -18.10 -3.90 2.55
C LEU A 126 -17.38 -2.55 2.50
N ILE A 127 -17.04 -2.06 1.30
CA ILE A 127 -16.37 -0.75 1.12
C ILE A 127 -17.32 0.37 1.60
N ASN A 128 -18.57 0.33 1.16
CA ASN A 128 -19.60 1.33 1.55
C ASN A 128 -19.79 1.36 3.07
N ALA A 129 -20.02 0.20 3.67
CA ALA A 129 -20.29 0.08 5.12
C ALA A 129 -19.07 0.50 5.96
N ALA A 130 -17.86 0.18 5.53
CA ALA A 130 -16.63 0.60 6.21
C ALA A 130 -16.41 2.11 6.07
N ALA A 131 -16.60 2.68 4.87
CA ALA A 131 -16.45 4.11 4.63
C ALA A 131 -17.48 4.95 5.39
N GLU A 132 -18.72 4.47 5.47
CA GLU A 132 -19.79 5.13 6.25
C GLU A 132 -19.47 5.14 7.75
N LYS A 133 -18.93 4.03 8.28
CA LYS A 133 -18.68 3.89 9.72
C LYS A 133 -17.38 4.56 10.18
N TYR A 134 -16.30 4.49 9.38
CA TYR A 134 -14.96 4.90 9.79
C TYR A 134 -14.38 6.07 8.99
N GLY A 135 -15.05 6.46 7.91
CA GLY A 135 -14.57 7.46 6.96
C GLY A 135 -13.76 6.83 5.81
N ASN A 136 -13.83 7.46 4.65
CA ASN A 136 -13.13 7.00 3.43
C ASN A 136 -11.63 6.85 3.65
N GLN A 137 -11.02 7.74 4.44
CA GLN A 137 -9.58 7.75 4.73
C GLN A 137 -9.09 6.48 5.45
N CYS A 138 -9.99 5.71 6.10
CA CYS A 138 -9.65 4.44 6.73
C CYS A 138 -9.72 3.25 5.77
N VAL A 139 -10.27 3.42 4.54
CA VAL A 139 -10.51 2.33 3.60
C VAL A 139 -9.51 2.38 2.46
N VAL A 140 -8.64 1.39 2.39
CA VAL A 140 -7.68 1.19 1.31
C VAL A 140 -8.15 0.04 0.43
N LEU A 141 -8.39 0.30 -0.86
CA LEU A 141 -8.67 -0.75 -1.84
C LEU A 141 -7.36 -1.29 -2.38
N SER A 142 -7.01 -2.52 -2.02
CA SER A 142 -5.88 -3.23 -2.62
C SER A 142 -6.34 -4.05 -3.82
N VAL A 143 -5.64 -3.89 -4.93
CA VAL A 143 -5.96 -4.57 -6.19
C VAL A 143 -4.73 -5.28 -6.71
N ASP A 144 -4.78 -6.61 -6.74
CA ASP A 144 -3.82 -7.42 -7.48
C ASP A 144 -4.28 -7.50 -8.92
N ALA A 145 -3.53 -6.90 -9.83
CA ALA A 145 -3.87 -6.85 -11.25
C ALA A 145 -2.80 -7.51 -12.11
N LYS A 146 -3.24 -8.13 -13.19
CA LYS A 146 -2.38 -8.78 -14.17
C LYS A 146 -2.87 -8.50 -15.57
N ARG A 147 -1.95 -8.37 -16.53
CA ARG A 147 -2.28 -8.25 -17.95
C ARG A 147 -2.74 -9.61 -18.49
N VAL A 148 -3.96 -9.66 -19.03
CA VAL A 148 -4.57 -10.83 -19.66
C VAL A 148 -5.22 -10.38 -20.96
N ASP A 149 -4.84 -10.98 -22.08
CA ASP A 149 -5.41 -10.73 -23.43
C ASP A 149 -5.55 -9.23 -23.78
N GLY A 150 -4.60 -8.39 -23.34
CA GLY A 150 -4.55 -6.97 -23.67
C GLY A 150 -5.37 -6.05 -22.74
N SER A 151 -5.99 -6.59 -21.68
CA SER A 151 -6.63 -5.85 -20.58
C SER A 151 -6.00 -6.16 -19.24
N TYR A 152 -6.37 -5.43 -18.18
CA TYR A 152 -5.93 -5.70 -16.81
C TYR A 152 -7.04 -6.41 -16.05
N HIS A 153 -6.80 -7.65 -15.65
CA HIS A 153 -7.76 -8.42 -14.84
C HIS A 153 -7.43 -8.31 -13.36
N VAL A 154 -8.47 -8.27 -12.52
CA VAL A 154 -8.37 -8.37 -11.06
C VAL A 154 -8.20 -9.81 -10.64
N PHE A 155 -7.24 -10.04 -9.75
CA PHE A 155 -7.02 -11.35 -9.14
C PHE A 155 -7.38 -11.32 -7.64
N LEU A 156 -7.79 -12.45 -7.12
CA LEU A 156 -8.09 -12.63 -5.69
C LEU A 156 -7.24 -13.74 -5.07
N ASN A 157 -7.32 -13.85 -3.73
CA ASN A 157 -6.58 -14.83 -2.93
C ASN A 157 -5.05 -14.75 -3.12
N GLY A 158 -4.49 -13.53 -3.16
CA GLY A 158 -3.05 -13.30 -3.35
C GLY A 158 -2.61 -13.69 -4.76
N GLY A 159 -3.30 -13.21 -5.78
CA GLY A 159 -2.94 -13.39 -7.19
C GLY A 159 -3.21 -14.78 -7.77
N ARG A 160 -3.96 -15.65 -7.06
CA ARG A 160 -4.15 -17.06 -7.46
C ARG A 160 -5.34 -17.32 -8.36
N ILE A 161 -6.37 -16.47 -8.32
CA ILE A 161 -7.64 -16.69 -9.02
C ILE A 161 -7.94 -15.46 -9.86
N ASP A 162 -7.96 -15.63 -11.19
CA ASP A 162 -8.46 -14.63 -12.11
C ASP A 162 -9.97 -14.51 -11.95
N THR A 163 -10.45 -13.28 -11.72
CA THR A 163 -11.90 -13.01 -11.61
C THR A 163 -12.56 -12.72 -12.94
N GLY A 164 -11.77 -12.46 -13.98
CA GLY A 164 -12.26 -11.94 -15.25
C GLY A 164 -12.78 -10.49 -15.20
N MET A 165 -12.69 -9.82 -14.04
CA MET A 165 -13.11 -8.43 -13.86
C MET A 165 -12.03 -7.49 -14.41
N ASP A 166 -12.44 -6.44 -15.13
CA ASP A 166 -11.53 -5.36 -15.52
C ASP A 166 -11.09 -4.55 -14.29
N ALA A 167 -9.77 -4.39 -14.14
CA ALA A 167 -9.19 -3.73 -12.98
C ALA A 167 -9.51 -2.23 -12.93
N LEU A 168 -9.59 -1.55 -14.08
CA LEU A 168 -9.91 -0.12 -14.13
C LEU A 168 -11.36 0.13 -13.73
N GLU A 169 -12.28 -0.72 -14.20
CA GLU A 169 -13.70 -0.64 -13.80
C GLU A 169 -13.87 -0.95 -12.32
N TRP A 170 -13.19 -1.97 -11.80
CA TRP A 170 -13.25 -2.32 -10.38
C TRP A 170 -12.72 -1.20 -9.48
N ILE A 171 -11.57 -0.60 -9.82
CA ILE A 171 -11.00 0.51 -9.06
C ILE A 171 -11.94 1.72 -9.07
N ARG A 172 -12.52 2.06 -10.23
CA ARG A 172 -13.50 3.14 -10.34
C ARG A 172 -14.73 2.89 -9.44
N ASP A 173 -15.27 1.67 -9.44
CA ASP A 173 -16.40 1.30 -8.59
C ASP A 173 -16.03 1.35 -7.11
N GLY A 174 -14.88 0.80 -6.72
CA GLY A 174 -14.42 0.82 -5.34
C GLY A 174 -14.19 2.23 -4.77
N VAL A 175 -13.62 3.14 -5.55
CA VAL A 175 -13.50 4.56 -5.17
C VAL A 175 -14.87 5.22 -5.06
N LYS A 176 -15.77 4.97 -5.99
CA LYS A 176 -17.16 5.46 -5.91
C LYS A 176 -17.90 4.95 -4.67
N ARG A 177 -17.60 3.74 -4.21
CA ARG A 177 -18.15 3.14 -2.98
C ARG A 177 -17.57 3.71 -1.70
N GLY A 178 -16.46 4.43 -1.76
CA GLY A 178 -15.87 5.10 -0.62
C GLY A 178 -14.46 4.66 -0.25
N ALA A 179 -13.74 3.92 -1.09
CA ALA A 179 -12.30 3.73 -0.88
C ALA A 179 -11.60 5.08 -0.98
N GLY A 180 -10.84 5.44 0.05
CA GLY A 180 -10.12 6.71 0.12
C GLY A 180 -8.68 6.62 -0.37
N GLU A 181 -8.19 5.42 -0.67
CA GLU A 181 -6.85 5.16 -1.20
C GLU A 181 -6.85 3.84 -1.98
N VAL A 182 -5.97 3.72 -2.97
CA VAL A 182 -5.78 2.52 -3.77
C VAL A 182 -4.34 2.04 -3.66
N VAL A 183 -4.13 0.77 -3.33
CA VAL A 183 -2.86 0.06 -3.53
C VAL A 183 -3.00 -0.77 -4.79
N LEU A 184 -2.23 -0.45 -5.82
CA LEU A 184 -2.22 -1.20 -7.08
C LEU A 184 -0.96 -2.06 -7.16
N ASN A 185 -1.15 -3.36 -7.08
CA ASN A 185 -0.08 -4.34 -7.17
C ASN A 185 -0.09 -5.02 -8.55
N SER A 186 1.00 -4.82 -9.31
CA SER A 186 1.19 -5.53 -10.59
C SER A 186 1.76 -6.92 -10.32
N ILE A 187 0.98 -7.96 -10.60
CA ILE A 187 1.43 -9.36 -10.49
C ILE A 187 2.56 -9.64 -11.49
N ASP A 188 2.51 -9.02 -12.68
CA ASP A 188 3.50 -9.24 -13.73
C ASP A 188 4.90 -8.78 -13.33
N THR A 189 5.00 -7.75 -12.48
CA THR A 189 6.27 -7.17 -12.02
C THR A 189 6.65 -7.54 -10.60
N ASP A 190 5.72 -8.09 -9.78
CA ASP A 190 5.98 -8.38 -8.37
C ASP A 190 7.13 -9.38 -8.18
N GLY A 191 8.12 -8.97 -7.40
CA GLY A 191 9.32 -9.76 -7.13
C GLY A 191 10.34 -9.82 -8.29
N VAL A 192 10.03 -9.27 -9.47
CA VAL A 192 10.90 -9.31 -10.66
C VAL A 192 12.06 -8.32 -10.56
N LYS A 193 11.89 -7.21 -9.81
CA LYS A 193 12.92 -6.17 -9.60
C LYS A 193 13.39 -5.49 -10.89
N GLN A 194 12.51 -5.24 -11.83
CA GLN A 194 12.80 -4.57 -13.10
C GLN A 194 12.04 -3.25 -13.28
N GLY A 195 11.57 -2.67 -12.20
CA GLY A 195 10.79 -1.44 -12.18
C GLY A 195 9.29 -1.68 -12.02
N PHE A 196 8.58 -0.61 -11.67
CA PHE A 196 7.12 -0.60 -11.54
C PHE A 196 6.42 -0.71 -12.90
N ASP A 197 5.19 -1.21 -12.94
CA ASP A 197 4.34 -1.23 -14.14
C ASP A 197 3.77 0.18 -14.40
N LEU A 198 4.58 1.03 -15.04
CA LEU A 198 4.26 2.44 -15.25
C LEU A 198 3.00 2.63 -16.11
N GLU A 199 2.77 1.75 -17.10
CA GLU A 199 1.61 1.85 -17.98
C GLU A 199 0.29 1.65 -17.20
N MET A 200 0.23 0.57 -16.40
CA MET A 200 -0.95 0.28 -15.59
C MET A 200 -1.16 1.35 -14.50
N LEU A 201 -0.07 1.78 -13.85
CA LEU A 201 -0.12 2.81 -12.82
C LEU A 201 -0.58 4.17 -13.37
N ALA A 202 -0.10 4.58 -14.55
CA ALA A 202 -0.53 5.82 -15.21
C ALA A 202 -2.02 5.77 -15.56
N ALA A 203 -2.50 4.63 -16.11
CA ALA A 203 -3.91 4.46 -16.43
C ALA A 203 -4.81 4.60 -15.19
N VAL A 204 -4.43 3.98 -14.07
CA VAL A 204 -5.19 4.09 -12.82
C VAL A 204 -5.09 5.47 -12.21
N ASN A 205 -3.91 6.07 -12.20
CA ASN A 205 -3.70 7.41 -11.60
C ASN A 205 -4.50 8.50 -12.33
N GLN A 206 -4.71 8.37 -13.63
CA GLN A 206 -5.58 9.27 -14.41
C GLN A 206 -7.08 9.03 -14.15
N LEU A 207 -7.44 7.81 -13.75
CA LEU A 207 -8.83 7.37 -13.59
C LEU A 207 -9.46 7.87 -12.29
N VAL A 208 -8.68 7.96 -11.21
CA VAL A 208 -9.18 8.26 -9.85
C VAL A 208 -8.56 9.54 -9.29
N LYS A 209 -9.22 10.13 -8.27
CA LYS A 209 -8.75 11.35 -7.57
C LYS A 209 -8.28 11.07 -6.15
N VAL A 210 -8.36 9.82 -5.71
CA VAL A 210 -7.79 9.38 -4.43
C VAL A 210 -6.32 9.02 -4.60
N PRO A 211 -5.50 9.06 -3.54
CA PRO A 211 -4.12 8.62 -3.57
C PRO A 211 -3.97 7.21 -4.15
N VAL A 212 -2.98 7.03 -5.03
CA VAL A 212 -2.60 5.71 -5.58
C VAL A 212 -1.19 5.38 -5.10
N ILE A 213 -1.04 4.17 -4.58
CA ILE A 213 0.22 3.57 -4.12
C ILE A 213 0.66 2.54 -5.16
N ALA A 214 1.84 2.74 -5.74
CA ALA A 214 2.46 1.78 -6.65
C ALA A 214 3.06 0.60 -5.88
N SER A 215 2.75 -0.63 -6.28
CA SER A 215 3.28 -1.87 -5.70
C SER A 215 3.65 -2.88 -6.79
N GLY A 216 4.71 -3.65 -6.52
CA GLY A 216 5.23 -4.65 -7.43
C GLY A 216 6.27 -4.10 -8.41
N GLY A 217 7.47 -4.71 -8.43
CA GLY A 217 8.51 -4.45 -9.42
C GLY A 217 9.73 -3.67 -8.95
N ALA A 218 9.65 -2.91 -7.86
CA ALA A 218 10.79 -2.14 -7.36
C ALA A 218 12.03 -3.02 -7.08
N GLY A 219 13.15 -2.71 -7.72
CA GLY A 219 14.43 -3.39 -7.57
C GLY A 219 15.58 -2.47 -7.14
N SER A 220 15.44 -1.16 -7.35
CA SER A 220 16.49 -0.18 -7.13
C SER A 220 15.93 1.19 -6.72
N ILE A 221 16.82 2.09 -6.31
CA ILE A 221 16.48 3.51 -6.06
C ILE A 221 15.97 4.18 -7.34
N GLU A 222 16.58 3.87 -8.48
CA GLU A 222 16.24 4.49 -9.76
C GLU A 222 14.82 4.12 -10.24
N ASP A 223 14.27 2.99 -9.81
CA ASP A 223 12.89 2.63 -10.12
C ASP A 223 11.89 3.60 -9.46
N PHE A 224 12.18 4.06 -8.23
CA PHE A 224 11.38 5.09 -7.56
C PHE A 224 11.55 6.47 -8.22
N VAL A 225 12.78 6.81 -8.62
CA VAL A 225 13.03 8.07 -9.37
C VAL A 225 12.22 8.06 -10.66
N THR A 226 12.29 6.99 -11.43
CA THR A 226 11.52 6.81 -12.67
C THR A 226 10.00 6.88 -12.40
N LEU A 227 9.50 6.17 -11.39
CA LEU A 227 8.08 6.19 -11.02
C LEU A 227 7.57 7.62 -10.79
N PHE A 228 8.27 8.39 -9.96
CA PHE A 228 7.81 9.73 -9.56
C PHE A 228 8.04 10.80 -10.63
N HIS A 229 8.96 10.59 -11.57
CA HIS A 229 9.12 11.44 -12.74
C HIS A 229 8.08 11.16 -13.82
N GLU A 230 7.85 9.89 -14.14
CA GLU A 230 6.89 9.49 -15.18
C GLU A 230 5.44 9.68 -14.76
N ILE A 231 5.15 9.57 -13.45
CA ILE A 231 3.80 9.74 -12.90
C ILE A 231 3.87 10.70 -11.71
N PRO A 232 4.00 12.03 -11.96
CA PRO A 232 4.19 13.02 -10.89
C PRO A 232 3.08 13.06 -9.83
N ASP A 233 1.86 12.66 -10.18
CA ASP A 233 0.71 12.65 -9.27
C ASP A 233 0.60 11.37 -8.44
N ILE A 234 1.40 10.31 -8.73
CA ILE A 234 1.39 9.09 -7.89
C ILE A 234 1.80 9.43 -6.46
N SER A 235 1.08 8.89 -5.49
CA SER A 235 1.23 9.33 -4.09
C SER A 235 2.32 8.60 -3.32
N ALA A 236 2.65 7.36 -3.71
CA ALA A 236 3.62 6.55 -2.98
C ALA A 236 4.19 5.41 -3.83
N GLY A 237 5.38 4.96 -3.41
CA GLY A 237 5.95 3.69 -3.84
C GLY A 237 6.09 2.72 -2.66
N LEU A 238 5.57 1.51 -2.83
CA LEU A 238 5.59 0.44 -1.84
C LEU A 238 6.55 -0.66 -2.32
N ALA A 239 7.40 -1.13 -1.41
CA ALA A 239 8.30 -2.26 -1.67
C ALA A 239 8.54 -3.10 -0.42
N ALA A 240 8.97 -4.34 -0.61
CA ALA A 240 9.28 -5.28 0.46
C ALA A 240 10.72 -5.78 0.38
N SER A 241 11.03 -6.65 -0.58
CA SER A 241 12.29 -7.39 -0.64
C SER A 241 13.54 -6.51 -0.63
N ILE A 242 13.58 -5.42 -1.38
CA ILE A 242 14.75 -4.54 -1.47
C ILE A 242 15.08 -3.86 -0.13
N PHE A 243 14.06 -3.59 0.69
CA PHE A 243 14.23 -3.07 2.04
C PHE A 243 14.60 -4.19 3.03
N HIS A 244 13.92 -5.35 2.96
CA HIS A 244 14.15 -6.47 3.87
C HIS A 244 15.57 -7.04 3.75
N PHE A 245 16.12 -7.08 2.54
CA PHE A 245 17.46 -7.60 2.29
C PHE A 245 18.55 -6.52 2.32
N GLY A 246 18.17 -5.26 2.66
CA GLY A 246 19.11 -4.15 2.77
C GLY A 246 19.74 -3.72 1.45
N GLU A 247 19.14 -4.09 0.31
CA GLU A 247 19.59 -3.69 -1.02
C GLU A 247 19.39 -2.18 -1.24
N VAL A 248 18.33 -1.63 -0.66
CA VAL A 248 18.02 -0.19 -0.63
C VAL A 248 17.77 0.25 0.80
N LYS A 249 18.45 1.30 1.25
CA LYS A 249 18.14 1.97 2.52
C LYS A 249 17.18 3.12 2.28
N ILE A 250 16.17 3.27 3.14
CA ILE A 250 15.14 4.32 3.00
C ILE A 250 15.76 5.72 3.00
N GLY A 251 16.76 5.97 3.86
CA GLY A 251 17.45 7.26 3.91
C GLY A 251 18.19 7.59 2.62
N ASP A 252 18.87 6.62 2.02
CA ASP A 252 19.61 6.80 0.75
C ASP A 252 18.62 7.05 -0.41
N LEU A 253 17.50 6.30 -0.45
CA LEU A 253 16.41 6.50 -1.41
C LEU A 253 15.84 7.92 -1.31
N LYS A 254 15.48 8.37 -0.11
CA LYS A 254 14.95 9.72 0.10
C LYS A 254 15.95 10.81 -0.26
N ALA A 255 17.23 10.62 0.06
CA ALA A 255 18.28 11.57 -0.33
C ALA A 255 18.41 11.66 -1.85
N ARG A 256 18.33 10.54 -2.58
CA ARG A 256 18.37 10.51 -4.04
C ARG A 256 17.14 11.19 -4.66
N LEU A 257 15.93 10.93 -4.12
CA LEU A 257 14.70 11.59 -4.58
C LEU A 257 14.76 13.11 -4.38
N GLN A 258 15.27 13.57 -3.24
CA GLN A 258 15.47 15.01 -3.00
C GLN A 258 16.46 15.63 -3.98
N ALA A 259 17.53 14.92 -4.33
CA ALA A 259 18.51 15.39 -5.32
C ALA A 259 17.91 15.55 -6.72
N GLU A 260 16.86 14.78 -7.04
CA GLU A 260 16.07 14.88 -8.27
C GLU A 260 14.92 15.88 -8.18
N GLY A 261 14.79 16.63 -7.09
CA GLY A 261 13.72 17.58 -6.89
C GLY A 261 12.36 16.98 -6.56
N ILE A 262 12.31 15.67 -6.27
CA ILE A 262 11.08 14.96 -5.88
C ILE A 262 10.82 15.21 -4.38
N PRO A 263 9.66 15.79 -4.01
CA PRO A 263 9.36 16.13 -2.62
C PRO A 263 9.13 14.87 -1.79
N VAL A 264 9.94 14.67 -0.76
CA VAL A 264 9.81 13.59 0.24
C VAL A 264 9.97 14.16 1.65
N ARG A 265 9.36 13.51 2.63
CA ARG A 265 9.51 13.86 4.04
C ARG A 265 10.92 13.47 4.52
N ARG A 266 11.53 14.30 5.39
CA ARG A 266 12.83 14.02 6.03
C ARG A 266 12.65 13.18 7.29
#